data_01b37de41762956879d356d076e22e92
#
_entry.id   01b37de41762956879d356d076e22e92
#
_cell.length_a   1.000
_cell.length_b   1.000
_cell.length_c   1.000
_cell.angle_alpha   90.00
_cell.angle_beta   90.00
_cell.angle_gamma   90.00
#
_symmetry.space_group_name_H-M   'P 1'
#
loop_
_entity.id
_entity.type
_entity.pdbx_description
1 polymer ?
#
loop_
_entity_poly.entity_id
_entity_poly.type
_entity_poly.pdbx_seq_one_letter_code
_entity_poly.pdbx_strand_id
1 'polypeptide(L)'
;MNIKLFIYILFAALMLSCGKKEVTEVKQDGVNTNNQETTSAKITFVELGSVNCIPCRQMQPVMKSIEAKFGEQVKVVFHDVWKDKAPAQKYGIQLIPTQVFLDENGKEFFRHEGFYAEEEIIRLFETRDVKPLNN
;
A
#
# COMPACT_ATOMS: atom_id res chain seq x y z
N MET A 1 -54.69 25.87 35.74
CA MET A 1 -54.20 25.92 34.35
C MET A 1 -52.86 25.17 34.35
N ASN A 2 -52.79 23.98 33.69
CA ASN A 2 -51.66 23.07 33.81
C ASN A 2 -50.43 23.57 33.06
N ILE A 3 -49.37 23.85 33.83
CA ILE A 3 -48.10 24.34 33.28
C ILE A 3 -47.47 23.41 32.20
N LYS A 4 -47.83 22.13 32.24
CA LYS A 4 -47.42 21.11 31.24
C LYS A 4 -48.05 21.37 29.86
N LEU A 5 -49.25 21.93 29.81
CA LEU A 5 -49.96 22.25 28.54
C LEU A 5 -49.33 23.49 27.87
N PHE A 6 -48.84 24.43 28.65
CA PHE A 6 -48.15 25.64 28.16
C PHE A 6 -46.80 25.32 27.50
N ILE A 7 -46.06 24.34 28.05
CA ILE A 7 -44.78 23.94 27.52
C ILE A 7 -44.95 23.22 26.14
N TYR A 8 -46.04 22.43 25.96
CA TYR A 8 -46.30 21.77 24.67
C TYR A 8 -46.68 22.73 23.55
N ILE A 9 -47.38 23.84 23.90
CA ILE A 9 -47.78 24.84 22.90
C ILE A 9 -46.57 25.71 22.49
N LEU A 10 -45.62 25.95 23.40
CA LEU A 10 -44.38 26.70 23.08
C LEU A 10 -43.43 25.89 22.20
N PHE A 11 -43.44 24.55 22.33
CA PHE A 11 -42.57 23.67 21.54
C PHE A 11 -43.09 23.46 20.12
N ALA A 12 -44.41 23.54 19.89
CA ALA A 12 -45.00 23.39 18.58
C ALA A 12 -44.82 24.59 17.65
N ALA A 13 -44.54 25.78 18.22
CA ALA A 13 -44.38 27.01 17.43
C ALA A 13 -42.93 27.22 16.89
N LEU A 14 -41.98 26.41 17.30
CA LEU A 14 -40.56 26.56 16.87
C LEU A 14 -40.14 25.73 15.67
N MET A 15 -41.08 24.89 15.08
CA MET A 15 -40.75 23.99 13.98
C MET A 15 -41.21 24.46 12.61
N LEU A 16 -41.68 25.73 12.45
CA LEU A 16 -42.15 26.25 11.18
C LEU A 16 -41.29 27.41 10.65
N SER A 17 -39.96 27.31 10.77
CA SER A 17 -39.04 28.19 10.03
C SER A 17 -38.05 27.34 9.24
N CYS A 18 -38.59 26.64 8.23
CA CYS A 18 -37.77 26.01 7.19
C CYS A 18 -37.56 27.04 6.08
N GLY A 19 -36.52 27.87 6.26
CA GLY A 19 -36.01 28.75 5.21
C GLY A 19 -35.38 27.88 4.12
N LYS A 20 -35.98 27.87 2.94
CA LYS A 20 -35.36 27.40 1.69
C LYS A 20 -34.07 28.16 1.47
N LYS A 21 -32.95 27.51 1.73
CA LYS A 21 -31.65 27.85 1.13
C LYS A 21 -31.46 26.93 -0.05
N GLU A 22 -31.54 27.53 -1.20
CA GLU A 22 -31.13 27.01 -2.48
C GLU A 22 -29.62 26.64 -2.33
N VAL A 23 -29.34 25.34 -2.18
CA VAL A 23 -27.96 24.83 -2.19
C VAL A 23 -27.66 24.51 -3.63
N THR A 24 -26.86 25.39 -4.22
CA THR A 24 -26.16 25.13 -5.48
C THR A 24 -25.45 23.78 -5.36
N GLU A 25 -25.84 22.83 -6.19
CA GLU A 25 -25.28 21.51 -6.32
C GLU A 25 -23.81 21.64 -6.78
N VAL A 26 -22.89 21.69 -5.83
CA VAL A 26 -21.48 21.45 -6.10
C VAL A 26 -21.34 19.94 -6.20
N LYS A 27 -21.25 19.49 -7.44
CA LYS A 27 -20.85 18.14 -7.81
C LYS A 27 -19.50 17.87 -7.17
N GLN A 28 -19.49 17.30 -5.98
CA GLN A 28 -18.30 16.69 -5.41
C GLN A 28 -18.07 15.39 -6.18
N ASP A 29 -17.20 15.49 -7.17
CA ASP A 29 -16.55 14.32 -7.72
C ASP A 29 -15.86 13.63 -6.56
N GLY A 30 -16.42 12.49 -6.16
CA GLY A 30 -15.84 11.63 -5.13
C GLY A 30 -14.47 11.18 -5.60
N VAL A 31 -13.43 11.79 -5.01
CA VAL A 31 -12.08 11.23 -5.06
C VAL A 31 -12.14 9.94 -4.24
N ASN A 32 -12.49 8.87 -4.93
CA ASN A 32 -12.34 7.51 -4.43
C ASN A 32 -10.85 7.19 -4.47
N THR A 33 -10.12 7.57 -3.41
CA THR A 33 -8.73 7.20 -3.19
C THR A 33 -8.62 5.75 -2.73
N ASN A 34 -9.28 4.84 -3.45
CA ASN A 34 -8.91 3.44 -3.47
C ASN A 34 -8.04 3.22 -4.71
N ASN A 35 -6.88 3.86 -4.78
CA ASN A 35 -5.78 3.39 -5.61
C ASN A 35 -5.20 2.12 -4.96
N GLN A 36 -5.99 1.08 -4.93
CA GLN A 36 -5.50 -0.27 -4.97
C GLN A 36 -5.05 -0.46 -6.42
N GLU A 37 -3.80 -0.07 -6.73
CA GLU A 37 -3.14 -0.48 -7.95
C GLU A 37 -3.25 -1.99 -8.01
N THR A 38 -4.22 -2.49 -8.75
CA THR A 38 -4.28 -3.90 -9.13
C THR A 38 -3.12 -4.13 -10.09
N THR A 39 -1.93 -4.34 -9.53
CA THR A 39 -0.80 -4.80 -10.31
C THR A 39 -1.15 -6.20 -10.80
N SER A 40 -1.08 -6.42 -12.11
CA SER A 40 -1.22 -7.75 -12.71
C SER A 40 -0.09 -8.70 -12.29
N ALA A 41 0.87 -8.20 -11.51
CA ALA A 41 2.01 -8.95 -11.00
C ALA A 41 1.55 -10.01 -9.98
N LYS A 42 2.03 -11.22 -10.17
CA LYS A 42 1.80 -12.36 -9.25
C LYS A 42 2.55 -12.19 -7.93
N ILE A 43 3.70 -11.51 -7.98
CA ILE A 43 4.54 -11.25 -6.81
C ILE A 43 4.95 -9.78 -6.80
N THR A 44 4.92 -9.16 -5.62
CA THR A 44 5.60 -7.88 -5.39
C THR A 44 6.82 -8.14 -4.51
N PHE A 45 8.00 -7.85 -5.05
CA PHE A 45 9.28 -7.87 -4.35
C PHE A 45 9.58 -6.46 -3.82
N VAL A 46 9.46 -6.27 -2.52
CA VAL A 46 9.74 -5.01 -1.83
C VAL A 46 11.12 -5.06 -1.20
N GLU A 47 12.02 -4.21 -1.65
CA GLU A 47 13.35 -4.02 -1.08
C GLU A 47 13.35 -2.78 -0.17
N LEU A 48 13.64 -2.98 1.11
CA LEU A 48 13.76 -1.92 2.10
C LEU A 48 15.26 -1.74 2.44
N GLY A 49 15.83 -0.67 1.93
CA GLY A 49 17.27 -0.43 2.04
C GLY A 49 17.62 1.04 2.01
N SER A 50 18.88 1.35 1.68
CA SER A 50 19.32 2.71 1.38
C SER A 50 20.43 2.69 0.33
N VAL A 51 20.46 3.71 -0.53
CA VAL A 51 21.53 3.88 -1.52
C VAL A 51 22.91 4.11 -0.89
N ASN A 52 22.95 4.49 0.38
CA ASN A 52 24.20 4.72 1.14
C ASN A 52 24.61 3.52 2.00
N CYS A 53 23.84 2.45 2.01
CA CYS A 53 24.14 1.21 2.74
C CYS A 53 24.89 0.24 1.81
N ILE A 54 26.06 -0.26 2.23
CA ILE A 54 26.91 -1.12 1.39
C ILE A 54 26.20 -2.43 0.98
N PRO A 55 25.65 -3.25 1.91
CA PRO A 55 24.95 -4.47 1.51
C PRO A 55 23.69 -4.21 0.71
N CYS A 56 22.99 -3.07 0.93
CA CYS A 56 21.82 -2.70 0.14
C CYS A 56 22.19 -2.39 -1.33
N ARG A 57 23.37 -1.82 -1.58
CA ARG A 57 23.85 -1.59 -2.95
C ARG A 57 24.12 -2.89 -3.71
N GLN A 58 24.46 -3.96 -3.02
CA GLN A 58 24.63 -5.28 -3.63
C GLN A 58 23.29 -5.87 -4.10
N MET A 59 22.17 -5.45 -3.53
CA MET A 59 20.83 -5.83 -4.00
C MET A 59 20.42 -5.13 -5.30
N GLN A 60 21.01 -3.98 -5.65
CA GLN A 60 20.62 -3.24 -6.85
C GLN A 60 20.75 -4.04 -8.17
N PRO A 61 21.89 -4.73 -8.45
CA PRO A 61 21.97 -5.58 -9.63
C PRO A 61 21.03 -6.79 -9.57
N VAL A 62 20.78 -7.34 -8.38
CA VAL A 62 19.84 -8.44 -8.18
C VAL A 62 18.43 -8.00 -8.56
N MET A 63 17.95 -6.86 -8.03
CA MET A 63 16.64 -6.31 -8.37
C MET A 63 16.47 -6.10 -9.87
N LYS A 64 17.44 -5.49 -10.54
CA LYS A 64 17.42 -5.28 -12.00
C LYS A 64 17.37 -6.59 -12.78
N SER A 65 18.11 -7.60 -12.33
CA SER A 65 18.09 -8.92 -12.96
C SER A 65 16.73 -9.60 -12.80
N ILE A 66 16.13 -9.53 -11.62
CA ILE A 66 14.79 -10.04 -11.36
C ILE A 66 13.75 -9.35 -12.24
N GLU A 67 13.77 -8.01 -12.34
CA GLU A 67 12.88 -7.27 -13.24
C GLU A 67 13.02 -7.74 -14.70
N ALA A 68 14.26 -7.89 -15.18
CA ALA A 68 14.53 -8.31 -16.54
C ALA A 68 14.05 -9.76 -16.81
N LYS A 69 14.26 -10.67 -15.85
CA LYS A 69 13.94 -12.10 -16.03
C LYS A 69 12.45 -12.41 -15.90
N PHE A 70 11.72 -11.66 -15.08
CA PHE A 70 10.33 -11.97 -14.77
C PHE A 70 9.32 -11.02 -15.43
N GLY A 71 9.76 -9.83 -15.88
CA GLY A 71 8.89 -8.84 -16.51
C GLY A 71 7.69 -8.48 -15.62
N GLU A 72 6.51 -8.40 -16.21
CA GLU A 72 5.28 -8.03 -15.52
C GLU A 72 4.79 -9.05 -14.46
N GLN A 73 5.36 -10.26 -14.42
CA GLN A 73 5.01 -11.25 -13.41
C GLN A 73 5.46 -10.83 -12.00
N VAL A 74 6.51 -10.00 -11.91
CA VAL A 74 7.09 -9.57 -10.63
C VAL A 74 7.26 -8.06 -10.63
N LYS A 75 6.57 -7.39 -9.71
CA LYS A 75 6.76 -5.96 -9.45
C LYS A 75 7.87 -5.78 -8.44
N VAL A 76 8.96 -5.10 -8.79
CA VAL A 76 10.04 -4.74 -7.86
C VAL A 76 9.84 -3.33 -7.36
N VAL A 77 9.90 -3.14 -6.04
CA VAL A 77 9.71 -1.84 -5.37
C VAL A 77 10.87 -1.59 -4.41
N PHE A 78 11.60 -0.50 -4.59
CA PHE A 78 12.66 -0.09 -3.68
C PHE A 78 12.22 1.09 -2.82
N HIS A 79 12.44 0.99 -1.50
CA HIS A 79 12.26 2.08 -0.55
C HIS A 79 13.59 2.44 0.11
N ASP A 80 14.03 3.69 -0.06
CA ASP A 80 15.15 4.23 0.71
C ASP A 80 14.65 4.68 2.09
N VAL A 81 14.76 3.77 3.06
CA VAL A 81 14.22 3.96 4.42
C VAL A 81 15.05 4.94 5.26
N TRP A 82 16.19 5.39 4.78
CA TRP A 82 16.93 6.49 5.40
C TRP A 82 16.39 7.86 4.96
N LYS A 83 15.77 7.93 3.78
CA LYS A 83 15.09 9.15 3.30
C LYS A 83 13.66 9.23 3.80
N ASP A 84 12.94 8.11 3.76
CA ASP A 84 11.56 8.00 4.25
C ASP A 84 11.42 6.77 5.15
N LYS A 85 11.10 7.01 6.42
CA LYS A 85 10.95 5.95 7.44
C LYS A 85 9.59 5.25 7.41
N ALA A 86 8.61 5.80 6.71
CA ALA A 86 7.25 5.26 6.71
C ALA A 86 7.19 3.81 6.18
N PRO A 87 7.89 3.43 5.09
CA PRO A 87 7.95 2.03 4.65
C PRO A 87 8.58 1.10 5.69
N ALA A 88 9.65 1.53 6.37
CA ALA A 88 10.28 0.72 7.42
C ALA A 88 9.31 0.42 8.57
N GLN A 89 8.52 1.40 8.97
CA GLN A 89 7.49 1.24 10.00
C GLN A 89 6.35 0.36 9.51
N LYS A 90 5.87 0.58 8.27
CA LYS A 90 4.80 -0.20 7.66
C LYS A 90 5.11 -1.70 7.62
N TYR A 91 6.32 -2.06 7.23
CA TYR A 91 6.76 -3.45 7.13
C TYR A 91 7.41 -3.98 8.42
N GLY A 92 7.58 -3.15 9.44
CA GLY A 92 8.12 -3.55 10.76
C GLY A 92 9.53 -4.08 10.69
N ILE A 93 10.38 -3.54 9.81
CA ILE A 93 11.77 -4.02 9.64
C ILE A 93 12.67 -3.56 10.77
N GLN A 94 13.66 -4.38 11.11
CA GLN A 94 14.63 -4.12 12.18
C GLN A 94 16.02 -3.78 11.63
N LEU A 95 16.32 -4.24 10.42
CA LEU A 95 17.62 -3.99 9.78
C LEU A 95 17.46 -3.81 8.27
N ILE A 96 18.50 -3.32 7.60
CA ILE A 96 18.57 -3.17 6.14
C ILE A 96 19.85 -3.85 5.59
N PRO A 97 19.77 -4.43 4.39
CA PRO A 97 18.56 -4.57 3.55
C PRO A 97 17.60 -5.60 4.12
N THR A 98 16.29 -5.41 3.90
CA THR A 98 15.27 -6.42 4.14
C THR A 98 14.40 -6.53 2.89
N GLN A 99 14.18 -7.75 2.44
CA GLN A 99 13.29 -8.07 1.33
C GLN A 99 11.97 -8.60 1.88
N VAL A 100 10.86 -8.05 1.39
CA VAL A 100 9.50 -8.51 1.71
C VAL A 100 8.83 -8.93 0.40
N PHE A 101 8.27 -10.14 0.38
CA PHE A 101 7.61 -10.69 -0.80
C PHE A 101 6.13 -10.83 -0.53
N LEU A 102 5.33 -10.18 -1.39
CA LEU A 102 3.87 -10.16 -1.29
C LEU A 102 3.28 -10.93 -2.47
N ASP A 103 2.17 -11.63 -2.21
CA ASP A 103 1.36 -12.26 -3.26
C ASP A 103 0.51 -11.23 -4.04
N GLU A 104 -0.28 -11.69 -5.00
CA GLU A 104 -1.18 -10.85 -5.81
C GLU A 104 -2.23 -10.09 -4.99
N ASN A 105 -2.52 -10.53 -3.76
CA ASN A 105 -3.45 -9.88 -2.84
C ASN A 105 -2.75 -8.88 -1.90
N GLY A 106 -1.42 -8.70 -2.07
CA GLY A 106 -0.61 -7.84 -1.20
C GLY A 106 -0.31 -8.45 0.17
N LYS A 107 -0.55 -9.75 0.35
CA LYS A 107 -0.24 -10.45 1.60
C LYS A 107 1.21 -10.93 1.58
N GLU A 108 1.95 -10.61 2.66
CA GLU A 108 3.31 -11.11 2.84
C GLU A 108 3.31 -12.63 2.97
N PHE A 109 4.18 -13.30 2.17
CA PHE A 109 4.38 -14.73 2.23
C PHE A 109 5.82 -15.13 2.58
N PHE A 110 6.78 -14.20 2.43
CA PHE A 110 8.17 -14.45 2.78
C PHE A 110 8.89 -13.13 3.07
N ARG A 111 9.91 -13.18 3.93
CA ARG A 111 10.89 -12.09 4.09
C ARG A 111 12.28 -12.65 4.33
N HIS A 112 13.26 -11.85 3.97
CA HIS A 112 14.68 -12.12 4.22
C HIS A 112 15.37 -10.86 4.71
N GLU A 113 16.30 -11.01 5.65
CA GLU A 113 17.10 -9.92 6.19
C GLU A 113 18.56 -10.09 5.76
N GLY A 114 19.20 -9.01 5.30
CA GLY A 114 20.52 -9.02 4.73
C GLY A 114 20.55 -9.18 3.22
N PHE A 115 21.72 -9.46 2.65
CA PHE A 115 21.86 -9.73 1.22
C PHE A 115 21.19 -11.06 0.86
N TYR A 116 20.39 -11.05 -0.19
CA TYR A 116 19.69 -12.23 -0.69
C TYR A 116 20.09 -12.53 -2.13
N ALA A 117 20.67 -13.69 -2.36
CA ALA A 117 21.20 -14.06 -3.66
C ALA A 117 20.07 -14.24 -4.69
N GLU A 118 20.35 -13.87 -5.93
CA GLU A 118 19.38 -13.94 -7.02
C GLU A 118 18.82 -15.35 -7.22
N GLU A 119 19.67 -16.37 -7.16
CA GLU A 119 19.28 -17.76 -7.34
C GLU A 119 18.31 -18.23 -6.26
N GLU A 120 18.42 -17.69 -5.05
CA GLU A 120 17.51 -18.02 -3.96
C GLU A 120 16.17 -17.35 -4.14
N ILE A 121 16.16 -16.10 -4.65
CA ILE A 121 14.91 -15.39 -5.02
C ILE A 121 14.20 -16.14 -6.15
N ILE A 122 14.93 -16.59 -7.17
CA ILE A 122 14.37 -17.38 -8.27
C ILE A 122 13.73 -18.67 -7.72
N ARG A 123 14.45 -19.42 -6.87
CA ARG A 123 13.90 -20.64 -6.24
C ARG A 123 12.65 -20.34 -5.40
N LEU A 124 12.63 -19.22 -4.67
CA LEU A 124 11.45 -18.79 -3.93
C LEU A 124 10.25 -18.57 -4.85
N PHE A 125 10.46 -17.90 -6.00
CA PHE A 125 9.37 -17.63 -6.96
C PHE A 125 8.86 -18.92 -7.64
N GLU A 126 9.75 -19.86 -7.91
CA GLU A 126 9.37 -21.18 -8.45
C GLU A 126 8.44 -21.96 -7.50
N THR A 127 8.57 -21.79 -6.18
CA THR A 127 7.61 -22.35 -5.21
C THR A 127 6.20 -21.80 -5.34
N ARG A 128 6.04 -20.71 -6.11
CA ARG A 128 4.79 -20.00 -6.38
C ARG A 128 4.36 -20.11 -7.85
N ASP A 129 4.94 -21.03 -8.59
CA ASP A 129 4.69 -21.23 -10.04
C ASP A 129 4.98 -19.97 -10.88
N VAL A 130 5.89 -19.10 -10.40
CA VAL A 130 6.39 -17.95 -11.12
C VAL A 130 7.79 -18.24 -11.62
N LYS A 131 7.95 -18.36 -12.95
CA LYS A 131 9.19 -18.75 -13.60
C LYS A 131 9.73 -17.62 -14.46
N PRO A 132 11.08 -17.55 -14.65
CA PRO A 132 11.66 -16.60 -15.59
C PRO A 132 11.00 -16.70 -16.97
N LEU A 133 10.87 -15.56 -17.64
CA LEU A 133 10.47 -15.55 -19.05
C LEU A 133 11.59 -16.23 -19.85
N ASN A 134 11.21 -17.15 -20.73
CA ASN A 134 12.18 -17.78 -21.66
C ASN A 134 12.67 -16.70 -22.63
N ASN A 135 13.93 -16.35 -22.55
CA ASN A 135 14.63 -15.53 -23.54
C ASN A 135 15.26 -16.45 -24.58
#